data_de3e1d2d95af961e7163ba883e45b43f
#
_entry.id   de3e1d2d95af961e7163ba883e45b43f
#
_cell.length_a   1.000
_cell.length_b   1.000
_cell.length_c   1.000
_cell.angle_alpha   90.00
_cell.angle_beta   90.00
_cell.angle_gamma   90.00
#
_symmetry.space_group_name_H-M   'P 1'
#
loop_
_entity.id
_entity.type
_entity.pdbx_description
1 polymer ?
#
loop_
_entity_poly.entity_id
_entity_poly.type
_entity_poly.pdbx_seq_one_letter_code
_entity_poly.pdbx_strand_id
1 'polypeptide(L)'
;GARDLHVEQLKNETDFLVVYLHVDTQEAMGANMLNTMLEALKPVLEELSQGQSLMGILSNYATDSLVTANCRIAFRYLSRQKDQGREIAEKIALASQFAQADPYRAATHNKGIFNGIDAILIATGNDWRAIEAGAHAFASRDGRYQGLSQWTLDVEREELVGEMTLPLPVATKGGSIGLNPRVALSHE
;
A
#
# COMPACT_ATOMS: atom_id res chain seq x y z
N GLY A 1 -13.92 11.32 9.18
CA GLY A 1 -14.15 12.72 8.78
C GLY A 1 -12.87 13.41 8.37
N ALA A 2 -12.96 14.65 7.84
CA ALA A 2 -11.83 15.46 7.47
C ALA A 2 -10.88 15.67 8.66
N ARG A 3 -9.57 15.57 8.41
CA ARG A 3 -8.53 15.66 9.43
C ARG A 3 -7.61 16.84 9.20
N ASP A 4 -7.19 17.03 7.95
CA ASP A 4 -6.26 18.09 7.57
C ASP A 4 -6.49 18.53 6.13
N LEU A 5 -5.99 19.72 5.80
CA LEU A 5 -5.96 20.28 4.45
C LEU A 5 -4.67 21.05 4.26
N HIS A 6 -3.91 20.75 3.22
CA HIS A 6 -2.75 21.55 2.86
C HIS A 6 -2.72 21.83 1.36
N VAL A 7 -1.97 22.85 0.98
CA VAL A 7 -1.88 23.34 -0.39
C VAL A 7 -0.42 23.35 -0.84
N GLU A 8 -0.16 22.80 -2.00
CA GLU A 8 1.14 22.86 -2.65
C GLU A 8 1.07 23.57 -3.99
N GLN A 9 2.07 24.36 -4.29
CA GLN A 9 2.27 24.91 -5.62
C GLN A 9 3.29 24.04 -6.37
N LEU A 10 2.82 23.36 -7.41
CA LEU A 10 3.70 22.60 -8.31
C LEU A 10 4.11 23.55 -9.46
N LYS A 11 5.41 23.85 -9.50
CA LYS A 11 6.00 24.66 -10.57
C LYS A 11 6.53 23.74 -11.68
N ASN A 12 5.89 23.82 -12.83
CA ASN A 12 6.30 23.13 -14.04
C ASN A 12 6.05 24.06 -15.24
N GLU A 13 5.89 23.54 -16.45
CA GLU A 13 5.48 24.34 -17.63
C GLU A 13 4.15 25.08 -17.41
N THR A 14 3.27 24.50 -16.59
CA THR A 14 2.05 25.11 -16.08
C THR A 14 2.09 25.07 -14.54
N ASP A 15 1.82 26.21 -13.90
CA ASP A 15 1.70 26.27 -12.45
C ASP A 15 0.37 25.65 -12.00
N PHE A 16 0.44 24.66 -11.11
CA PHE A 16 -0.72 24.09 -10.45
C PHE A 16 -0.75 24.42 -8.97
N LEU A 17 -1.94 24.73 -8.45
CA LEU A 17 -2.24 24.63 -7.04
C LEU A 17 -2.90 23.27 -6.80
N VAL A 18 -2.28 22.48 -5.93
CA VAL A 18 -2.82 21.19 -5.51
C VAL A 18 -3.29 21.31 -4.07
N VAL A 19 -4.57 21.03 -3.86
CA VAL A 19 -5.17 21.05 -2.53
C VAL A 19 -5.37 19.60 -2.08
N TYR A 20 -4.64 19.20 -1.05
CA TYR A 20 -4.73 17.87 -0.45
C TYR A 20 -5.70 17.91 0.73
N LEU A 21 -6.72 17.07 0.67
CA LEU A 21 -7.67 16.84 1.76
C LEU A 21 -7.41 15.48 2.40
N HIS A 22 -7.02 15.48 3.67
CA HIS A 22 -6.82 14.27 4.46
C HIS A 22 -8.11 13.91 5.18
N VAL A 23 -8.58 12.69 4.96
CA VAL A 23 -9.85 12.20 5.50
C VAL A 23 -9.66 10.85 6.17
N ASP A 24 -10.07 10.76 7.42
CA ASP A 24 -10.23 9.47 8.09
C ASP A 24 -11.54 8.82 7.63
N THR A 25 -11.41 7.79 6.82
CA THR A 25 -12.53 7.03 6.25
C THR A 25 -13.01 5.91 7.17
N GLN A 26 -12.34 5.71 8.30
CA GLN A 26 -12.60 4.65 9.26
C GLN A 26 -12.61 3.25 8.62
N GLU A 27 -13.73 2.53 8.71
CA GLU A 27 -13.88 1.16 8.21
C GLU A 27 -14.08 1.07 6.68
N ALA A 28 -14.18 2.22 5.99
CA ALA A 28 -14.39 2.26 4.55
C ALA A 28 -13.06 2.44 3.80
N MET A 29 -12.94 1.88 2.61
CA MET A 29 -11.86 2.23 1.67
C MET A 29 -11.93 3.72 1.30
N GLY A 30 -13.14 4.29 1.17
CA GLY A 30 -13.42 5.72 1.15
C GLY A 30 -13.47 6.37 -0.23
N ALA A 31 -13.26 5.67 -1.34
CA ALA A 31 -13.15 6.26 -2.68
C ALA A 31 -14.32 7.18 -3.05
N ASN A 32 -15.55 6.70 -2.92
CA ASN A 32 -16.73 7.48 -3.26
C ASN A 32 -16.95 8.66 -2.30
N MET A 33 -16.66 8.45 -1.01
CA MET A 33 -16.74 9.49 0.02
C MET A 33 -15.77 10.64 -0.29
N LEU A 34 -14.51 10.31 -0.56
CA LEU A 34 -13.47 11.28 -0.91
C LEU A 34 -13.81 12.06 -2.17
N ASN A 35 -14.21 11.37 -3.24
CA ASN A 35 -14.58 12.02 -4.50
C ASN A 35 -15.77 12.96 -4.32
N THR A 36 -16.80 12.57 -3.56
CA THR A 36 -17.95 13.41 -3.27
C THR A 36 -17.54 14.66 -2.48
N MET A 37 -16.66 14.53 -1.49
CA MET A 37 -16.15 15.66 -0.71
C MET A 37 -15.34 16.62 -1.57
N LEU A 38 -14.44 16.08 -2.42
CA LEU A 38 -13.58 16.88 -3.30
C LEU A 38 -14.41 17.62 -4.36
N GLU A 39 -15.39 16.98 -4.98
CA GLU A 39 -16.30 17.64 -5.94
C GLU A 39 -17.12 18.76 -5.26
N ALA A 40 -17.53 18.58 -4.01
CA ALA A 40 -18.24 19.60 -3.27
C ALA A 40 -17.36 20.81 -2.89
N LEU A 41 -16.04 20.61 -2.75
CA LEU A 41 -15.09 21.68 -2.43
C LEU A 41 -14.69 22.50 -3.66
N LYS A 42 -14.78 21.98 -4.87
CA LYS A 42 -14.33 22.67 -6.09
C LYS A 42 -14.85 24.11 -6.23
N PRO A 43 -16.17 24.39 -6.16
CA PRO A 43 -16.66 25.74 -6.31
C PRO A 43 -16.14 26.70 -5.24
N VAL A 44 -15.93 26.24 -4.02
CA VAL A 44 -15.37 27.06 -2.92
C VAL A 44 -13.92 27.39 -3.21
N LEU A 45 -13.13 26.42 -3.67
CA LEU A 45 -11.73 26.61 -4.01
C LEU A 45 -11.56 27.52 -5.24
N GLU A 46 -12.41 27.45 -6.23
CA GLU A 46 -12.43 28.35 -7.39
C GLU A 46 -12.71 29.80 -6.97
N GLU A 47 -13.69 30.00 -6.09
CA GLU A 47 -14.01 31.33 -5.56
C GLU A 47 -12.82 31.92 -4.78
N LEU A 48 -12.20 31.13 -3.90
CA LEU A 48 -11.09 31.59 -3.05
C LEU A 48 -9.81 31.85 -3.85
N SER A 49 -9.48 30.99 -4.80
CA SER A 49 -8.24 31.08 -5.58
C SER A 49 -8.35 31.97 -6.81
N GLN A 50 -9.57 32.34 -7.21
CA GLN A 50 -9.86 32.97 -8.51
C GLN A 50 -9.34 32.14 -9.70
N GLY A 51 -9.16 30.85 -9.49
CA GLY A 51 -8.68 29.88 -10.47
C GLY A 51 -9.80 29.00 -11.02
N GLN A 52 -9.42 27.98 -11.76
CA GLN A 52 -10.31 27.00 -12.33
C GLN A 52 -9.89 25.60 -11.90
N SER A 53 -10.82 24.80 -11.38
CA SER A 53 -10.55 23.42 -10.98
C SER A 53 -10.45 22.52 -12.20
N LEU A 54 -9.36 21.77 -12.28
CA LEU A 54 -9.19 20.75 -13.30
C LEU A 54 -9.94 19.47 -12.91
N MET A 55 -9.78 18.98 -11.68
CA MET A 55 -10.41 17.77 -11.19
C MET A 55 -10.50 17.77 -9.66
N GLY A 56 -11.48 17.04 -9.12
CA GLY A 56 -11.58 16.70 -7.70
C GLY A 56 -11.62 15.18 -7.56
N ILE A 57 -10.46 14.56 -7.33
CA ILE A 57 -10.33 13.10 -7.31
C ILE A 57 -9.38 12.65 -6.19
N LEU A 58 -9.67 11.49 -5.63
CA LEU A 58 -8.79 10.85 -4.62
C LEU A 58 -7.43 10.47 -5.21
N SER A 59 -6.43 10.32 -4.34
CA SER A 59 -5.18 9.65 -4.65
C SER A 59 -5.19 8.22 -4.13
N ASN A 60 -4.75 7.26 -4.94
CA ASN A 60 -4.50 5.89 -4.49
C ASN A 60 -3.19 5.76 -3.70
N TYR A 61 -2.36 6.81 -3.67
CA TYR A 61 -1.14 6.84 -2.86
C TYR A 61 -1.47 7.25 -1.42
N ALA A 62 -2.17 6.35 -0.71
CA ALA A 62 -2.72 6.57 0.63
C ALA A 62 -1.63 6.37 1.70
N THR A 63 -0.69 7.31 1.81
CA THR A 63 0.49 7.23 2.70
C THR A 63 0.15 7.23 4.19
N ASP A 64 -1.06 7.64 4.57
CA ASP A 64 -1.54 7.62 5.94
C ASP A 64 -2.24 6.29 6.32
N SER A 65 -2.48 5.42 5.34
CA SER A 65 -3.14 4.11 5.52
C SER A 65 -2.14 2.96 5.40
N LEU A 66 -1.03 3.04 6.14
CA LEU A 66 0.03 2.04 6.11
C LEU A 66 -0.29 0.84 6.98
N VAL A 67 -0.06 -0.35 6.44
CA VAL A 67 -0.12 -1.61 7.16
C VAL A 67 1.26 -2.25 7.13
N THR A 68 1.74 -2.68 8.30
CA THR A 68 2.98 -3.44 8.45
C THR A 68 2.65 -4.86 8.87
N ALA A 69 3.15 -5.83 8.11
CA ALA A 69 3.14 -7.24 8.47
C ALA A 69 4.57 -7.70 8.75
N ASN A 70 4.76 -8.47 9.81
CA ASN A 70 6.04 -9.09 10.12
C ASN A 70 5.85 -10.56 10.47
N CYS A 71 6.91 -11.35 10.27
CA CYS A 71 6.94 -12.74 10.65
C CYS A 71 8.36 -13.16 11.06
N ARG A 72 8.45 -14.23 11.85
CA ARG A 72 9.69 -14.88 12.25
C ARG A 72 9.59 -16.36 11.96
N ILE A 73 10.60 -16.89 11.28
CA ILE A 73 10.64 -18.30 10.88
C ILE A 73 11.94 -18.89 11.39
N ALA A 74 11.86 -19.82 12.35
CA ALA A 74 13.07 -20.49 12.83
C ALA A 74 13.72 -21.29 11.68
N PHE A 75 15.04 -21.25 11.58
CA PHE A 75 15.79 -21.86 10.48
C PHE A 75 15.43 -23.33 10.28
N ARG A 76 15.17 -24.07 11.37
CA ARG A 76 14.77 -25.49 11.33
C ARG A 76 13.49 -25.77 10.53
N TYR A 77 12.64 -24.76 10.31
CA TYR A 77 11.41 -24.91 9.53
C TYR A 77 11.57 -24.60 8.05
N LEU A 78 12.73 -24.06 7.65
CA LEU A 78 12.99 -23.73 6.24
C LEU A 78 13.44 -24.92 5.41
N SER A 79 13.83 -26.03 6.04
CA SER A 79 14.21 -27.29 5.36
C SER A 79 13.76 -28.52 6.12
N ARG A 80 13.46 -29.59 5.40
CA ARG A 80 13.27 -30.93 5.96
C ARG A 80 14.59 -31.62 6.29
N GLN A 81 15.70 -31.17 5.71
CA GLN A 81 17.04 -31.70 5.96
C GLN A 81 17.66 -30.91 7.10
N LYS A 82 18.15 -31.63 8.13
CA LYS A 82 18.90 -31.02 9.23
C LYS A 82 20.06 -30.19 8.67
N ASP A 83 20.32 -29.05 9.25
CA ASP A 83 21.43 -28.14 8.98
C ASP A 83 21.36 -27.30 7.68
N GLN A 84 20.38 -27.52 6.78
CA GLN A 84 20.21 -26.68 5.59
C GLN A 84 19.38 -25.41 5.81
N GLY A 85 18.63 -25.34 6.90
CA GLY A 85 17.71 -24.22 7.17
C GLY A 85 18.42 -22.88 7.26
N ARG A 86 19.62 -22.84 7.83
CA ARG A 86 20.44 -21.63 7.91
C ARG A 86 20.91 -21.16 6.55
N GLU A 87 21.44 -22.06 5.72
CA GLU A 87 21.87 -21.73 4.37
C GLU A 87 20.70 -21.19 3.51
N ILE A 88 19.52 -21.77 3.68
CA ILE A 88 18.30 -21.29 2.98
C ILE A 88 17.93 -19.90 3.47
N ALA A 89 17.97 -19.65 4.79
CA ALA A 89 17.70 -18.33 5.35
C ALA A 89 18.68 -17.28 4.82
N GLU A 90 19.96 -17.59 4.75
CA GLU A 90 21.00 -16.72 4.21
C GLU A 90 20.73 -16.38 2.73
N LYS A 91 20.34 -17.37 1.93
CA LYS A 91 19.95 -17.16 0.52
C LYS A 91 18.71 -16.30 0.35
N ILE A 92 17.72 -16.46 1.21
CA ILE A 92 16.50 -15.62 1.20
C ILE A 92 16.86 -14.17 1.56
N ALA A 93 17.69 -13.96 2.58
CA ALA A 93 18.13 -12.63 2.97
C ALA A 93 18.95 -11.95 1.85
N LEU A 94 19.83 -12.66 1.19
CA LEU A 94 20.58 -12.16 0.04
C LEU A 94 19.66 -11.83 -1.16
N ALA A 95 18.68 -12.67 -1.44
CA ALA A 95 17.70 -12.40 -2.50
C ALA A 95 16.85 -11.15 -2.19
N SER A 96 16.53 -10.94 -0.91
CA SER A 96 15.86 -9.72 -0.45
C SER A 96 16.75 -8.49 -0.64
N GLN A 97 18.02 -8.54 -0.24
CA GLN A 97 18.98 -7.45 -0.49
C GLN A 97 19.12 -7.13 -1.98
N PHE A 98 19.13 -8.15 -2.83
CA PHE A 98 19.15 -7.95 -4.27
C PHE A 98 17.91 -7.20 -4.76
N ALA A 99 16.71 -7.53 -4.26
CA ALA A 99 15.48 -6.81 -4.60
C ALA A 99 15.47 -5.35 -4.07
N GLN A 100 16.22 -5.05 -3.01
CA GLN A 100 16.40 -3.65 -2.55
C GLN A 100 17.42 -2.90 -3.44
N ALA A 101 18.40 -3.59 -4.01
CA ALA A 101 19.50 -2.99 -4.76
C ALA A 101 19.20 -2.79 -6.25
N ASP A 102 18.38 -3.64 -6.85
CA ASP A 102 18.14 -3.67 -8.30
C ASP A 102 16.64 -3.53 -8.63
N PRO A 103 16.23 -2.45 -9.36
CA PRO A 103 14.84 -2.23 -9.74
C PRO A 103 14.23 -3.35 -10.61
N TYR A 104 15.05 -3.99 -11.47
CA TYR A 104 14.56 -5.09 -12.30
C TYR A 104 14.21 -6.31 -11.44
N ARG A 105 15.05 -6.63 -10.45
CA ARG A 105 14.74 -7.69 -9.50
C ARG A 105 13.56 -7.31 -8.61
N ALA A 106 13.49 -6.06 -8.16
CA ALA A 106 12.38 -5.54 -7.35
C ALA A 106 11.01 -5.70 -8.05
N ALA A 107 10.94 -5.41 -9.35
CA ALA A 107 9.70 -5.56 -10.12
C ALA A 107 9.15 -7.00 -10.07
N THR A 108 10.03 -7.99 -10.25
CA THR A 108 9.63 -9.41 -10.17
C THR A 108 9.32 -9.84 -8.74
N HIS A 109 10.06 -9.31 -7.76
CA HIS A 109 9.83 -9.57 -6.33
C HIS A 109 8.44 -9.08 -5.89
N ASN A 110 8.12 -7.83 -6.20
CA ASN A 110 6.84 -7.21 -5.85
C ASN A 110 5.67 -7.88 -6.59
N LYS A 111 5.83 -8.23 -7.86
CA LYS A 111 4.84 -9.03 -8.59
C LYS A 111 4.52 -10.35 -7.85
N GLY A 112 5.54 -11.00 -7.29
CA GLY A 112 5.36 -12.21 -6.49
C GLY A 112 4.56 -11.96 -5.20
N ILE A 113 4.80 -10.85 -4.51
CA ILE A 113 4.04 -10.42 -3.32
C ILE A 113 2.56 -10.23 -3.69
N PHE A 114 2.27 -9.56 -4.79
CA PHE A 114 0.91 -9.28 -5.23
C PHE A 114 0.11 -10.52 -5.64
N ASN A 115 0.74 -11.64 -5.96
CA ASN A 115 0.01 -12.90 -6.16
C ASN A 115 -0.86 -13.28 -4.94
N GLY A 116 -0.37 -13.02 -3.73
CA GLY A 116 -1.12 -13.28 -2.49
C GLY A 116 -2.08 -12.14 -2.12
N ILE A 117 -1.61 -10.91 -2.19
CA ILE A 117 -2.40 -9.73 -1.83
C ILE A 117 -3.63 -9.61 -2.72
N ASP A 118 -3.46 -9.66 -4.04
CA ASP A 118 -4.56 -9.53 -5.00
C ASP A 118 -5.58 -10.65 -4.86
N ALA A 119 -5.14 -11.87 -4.59
CA ALA A 119 -6.04 -12.98 -4.37
C ALA A 119 -7.01 -12.71 -3.21
N ILE A 120 -6.51 -12.15 -2.11
CA ILE A 120 -7.33 -11.78 -0.94
C ILE A 120 -8.22 -10.57 -1.25
N LEU A 121 -7.67 -9.54 -1.89
CA LEU A 121 -8.42 -8.33 -2.26
C LEU A 121 -9.60 -8.66 -3.18
N ILE A 122 -9.39 -9.52 -4.17
CA ILE A 122 -10.43 -10.00 -5.07
C ILE A 122 -11.47 -10.84 -4.32
N ALA A 123 -11.03 -11.75 -3.46
CA ALA A 123 -11.91 -12.60 -2.67
C ALA A 123 -12.81 -11.79 -1.73
N THR A 124 -12.28 -10.70 -1.14
CA THR A 124 -13.00 -9.82 -0.22
C THR A 124 -13.73 -8.65 -0.91
N GLY A 125 -13.64 -8.55 -2.25
CA GLY A 125 -14.32 -7.50 -3.02
C GLY A 125 -13.70 -6.12 -2.91
N ASN A 126 -12.44 -6.03 -2.49
CA ASN A 126 -11.67 -4.79 -2.46
C ASN A 126 -11.09 -4.42 -3.83
N ASP A 127 -10.71 -3.17 -4.01
CA ASP A 127 -10.12 -2.65 -5.25
C ASP A 127 -8.61 -2.97 -5.31
N TRP A 128 -8.27 -4.12 -5.88
CA TRP A 128 -6.90 -4.59 -6.02
C TRP A 128 -6.02 -3.65 -6.88
N ARG A 129 -6.59 -3.00 -7.91
CA ARG A 129 -5.83 -2.07 -8.77
C ARG A 129 -5.44 -0.79 -8.02
N ALA A 130 -6.31 -0.29 -7.16
CA ALA A 130 -6.02 0.85 -6.30
C ALA A 130 -4.88 0.53 -5.33
N ILE A 131 -4.88 -0.67 -4.75
CA ILE A 131 -3.83 -1.13 -3.85
C ILE A 131 -2.50 -1.32 -4.58
N GLU A 132 -2.50 -1.97 -5.75
CA GLU A 132 -1.27 -2.08 -6.57
C GLU A 132 -0.68 -0.70 -6.90
N ALA A 133 -1.51 0.23 -7.38
CA ALA A 133 -1.06 1.58 -7.73
C ALA A 133 -0.40 2.29 -6.54
N GLY A 134 -1.03 2.27 -5.37
CA GLY A 134 -0.49 2.87 -4.15
C GLY A 134 0.80 2.20 -3.68
N ALA A 135 0.85 0.87 -3.71
CA ALA A 135 2.01 0.11 -3.26
C ALA A 135 3.21 0.25 -4.20
N HIS A 136 3.01 0.28 -5.52
CA HIS A 136 4.10 0.53 -6.48
C HIS A 136 4.65 1.96 -6.37
N ALA A 137 3.78 2.95 -6.13
CA ALA A 137 4.22 4.31 -5.81
C ALA A 137 5.04 4.32 -4.52
N PHE A 138 4.59 3.61 -3.48
CA PHE A 138 5.29 3.49 -2.20
C PHE A 138 6.64 2.76 -2.33
N ALA A 139 6.75 1.78 -3.21
CA ALA A 139 8.02 1.11 -3.51
C ALA A 139 9.07 2.06 -4.10
N SER A 140 8.65 3.23 -4.62
CA SER A 140 9.53 4.26 -5.20
C SER A 140 9.68 5.51 -4.31
N ARG A 141 9.19 5.50 -3.08
CA ARG A 141 9.15 6.67 -2.18
C ARG A 141 10.51 7.32 -1.90
N ASP A 142 11.57 6.52 -1.95
CA ASP A 142 12.95 6.96 -1.70
C ASP A 142 13.71 7.31 -3.01
N GLY A 143 12.97 7.59 -4.10
CA GLY A 143 13.53 7.98 -5.38
C GLY A 143 13.99 6.82 -6.28
N ARG A 144 13.89 5.58 -5.81
CA ARG A 144 14.20 4.38 -6.58
C ARG A 144 13.22 3.26 -6.24
N TYR A 145 12.74 2.54 -7.27
CA TYR A 145 11.87 1.40 -7.09
C TYR A 145 12.60 0.25 -6.37
N GLN A 146 12.03 -0.23 -5.27
CA GLN A 146 12.61 -1.24 -4.37
C GLN A 146 11.61 -2.34 -4.03
N GLY A 147 12.10 -3.44 -3.44
CA GLY A 147 11.25 -4.50 -2.90
C GLY A 147 10.38 -3.99 -1.74
N LEU A 148 9.11 -4.34 -1.73
CA LEU A 148 8.16 -4.00 -0.66
C LEU A 148 8.40 -4.79 0.63
N SER A 149 8.99 -5.98 0.54
CA SER A 149 9.37 -6.78 1.71
C SER A 149 10.87 -6.81 1.91
N GLN A 150 11.27 -6.92 3.18
CA GLN A 150 12.66 -7.11 3.59
C GLN A 150 12.78 -8.37 4.44
N TRP A 151 13.84 -9.15 4.17
CA TRP A 151 14.17 -10.35 4.90
C TRP A 151 15.57 -10.24 5.48
N THR A 152 15.70 -10.45 6.78
CA THR A 152 16.95 -10.34 7.53
C THR A 152 17.15 -11.57 8.42
N LEU A 153 18.39 -11.77 8.89
CA LEU A 153 18.72 -12.87 9.78
C LEU A 153 18.83 -12.37 11.23
N ASP A 154 18.12 -13.02 12.12
CA ASP A 154 18.37 -12.97 13.56
C ASP A 154 19.22 -14.20 13.92
N VAL A 155 20.54 -14.02 13.89
CA VAL A 155 21.49 -15.13 14.05
C VAL A 155 21.48 -15.67 15.48
N GLU A 156 21.23 -14.80 16.47
CA GLU A 156 21.21 -15.20 17.89
C GLU A 156 20.01 -16.11 18.20
N ARG A 157 18.87 -15.84 17.54
CA ARG A 157 17.65 -16.63 17.72
C ARG A 157 17.49 -17.73 16.67
N GLU A 158 18.41 -17.82 15.72
CA GLU A 158 18.32 -18.72 14.57
C GLU A 158 17.01 -18.56 13.78
N GLU A 159 16.63 -17.31 13.51
CA GLU A 159 15.38 -16.98 12.83
C GLU A 159 15.62 -16.12 11.57
N LEU A 160 14.84 -16.38 10.54
CA LEU A 160 14.62 -15.49 9.41
C LEU A 160 13.48 -14.55 9.77
N VAL A 161 13.73 -13.24 9.68
CA VAL A 161 12.76 -12.19 10.00
C VAL A 161 12.32 -11.52 8.72
N GLY A 162 11.02 -11.53 8.44
CA GLY A 162 10.39 -10.85 7.31
C GLY A 162 9.56 -9.67 7.78
N GLU A 163 9.65 -8.56 7.05
CA GLU A 163 8.83 -7.37 7.25
C GLU A 163 8.37 -6.83 5.91
N MET A 164 7.14 -6.34 5.86
CA MET A 164 6.56 -5.66 4.70
C MET A 164 5.66 -4.53 5.17
N THR A 165 5.84 -3.35 4.59
CA THR A 165 4.97 -2.18 4.83
C THR A 165 4.50 -1.63 3.49
N LEU A 166 3.19 -1.37 3.37
CA LEU A 166 2.59 -0.76 2.17
C LEU A 166 1.29 -0.03 2.53
N PRO A 167 0.86 0.93 1.68
CA PRO A 167 -0.48 1.48 1.75
C PRO A 167 -1.52 0.40 1.45
N LEU A 168 -2.48 0.22 2.36
CA LEU A 168 -3.51 -0.81 2.22
C LEU A 168 -4.88 -0.28 2.70
N PRO A 169 -5.45 0.74 2.03
CA PRO A 169 -6.77 1.25 2.34
C PRO A 169 -7.84 0.28 1.85
N VAL A 170 -8.22 -0.67 2.69
CA VAL A 170 -9.22 -1.70 2.41
C VAL A 170 -10.45 -1.53 3.27
N ALA A 171 -11.61 -1.96 2.76
CA ALA A 171 -12.85 -2.02 3.52
C ALA A 171 -12.98 -3.40 4.18
N THR A 172 -13.14 -3.41 5.50
CA THR A 172 -13.47 -4.61 6.28
C THR A 172 -14.92 -4.61 6.71
N LYS A 173 -15.49 -3.42 6.96
CA LYS A 173 -16.88 -3.22 7.39
C LYS A 173 -17.64 -2.17 6.58
N GLY A 174 -17.09 -1.57 5.58
CA GLY A 174 -17.68 -0.43 4.85
C GLY A 174 -18.66 -0.79 3.74
N GLY A 175 -18.91 -2.06 3.45
CA GLY A 175 -19.85 -2.50 2.44
C GLY A 175 -21.23 -2.81 2.99
N SER A 176 -22.23 -2.86 2.11
CA SER A 176 -23.57 -3.35 2.44
C SER A 176 -23.51 -4.86 2.70
N ILE A 177 -23.27 -5.25 3.95
CA ILE A 177 -23.05 -6.64 4.38
C ILE A 177 -24.19 -7.56 3.89
N GLY A 178 -25.42 -7.06 3.84
CA GLY A 178 -26.58 -7.82 3.35
C GLY A 178 -26.67 -7.97 1.82
N LEU A 179 -25.86 -7.24 1.03
CA LEU A 179 -25.97 -7.20 -0.42
C LEU A 179 -24.77 -7.83 -1.14
N ASN A 180 -23.65 -8.02 -0.46
CA ASN A 180 -22.44 -8.59 -1.06
C ASN A 180 -21.91 -9.76 -0.22
N PRO A 181 -22.04 -11.01 -0.71
CA PRO A 181 -21.55 -12.20 0.00
C PRO A 181 -20.05 -12.17 0.31
N ARG A 182 -19.25 -11.47 -0.50
CA ARG A 182 -17.80 -11.34 -0.28
C ARG A 182 -17.47 -10.45 0.90
N VAL A 183 -18.29 -9.39 1.12
CA VAL A 183 -18.14 -8.53 2.29
C VAL A 183 -18.57 -9.28 3.56
N ALA A 184 -19.62 -10.09 3.49
CA ALA A 184 -20.02 -10.95 4.59
C ALA A 184 -18.92 -11.94 5.00
N LEU A 185 -18.24 -12.57 4.01
CA LEU A 185 -17.14 -13.49 4.25
C LEU A 185 -15.93 -12.83 4.93
N SER A 186 -15.67 -11.55 4.67
CA SER A 186 -14.56 -10.82 5.30
C SER A 186 -14.79 -10.49 6.79
N HIS A 187 -15.99 -10.76 7.32
CA HIS A 187 -16.36 -10.57 8.72
C HIS A 187 -16.27 -11.87 9.56
N GLU A 188 -16.14 -13.01 8.93
CA GLU A 188 -15.90 -14.30 9.57
C GLU A 188 -14.40 -14.56 9.80
#